data_85cd01d302e93db1583384e459323a1b
#
_entry.id   85cd01d302e93db1583384e459323a1b
#
_cell.length_a   1.000
_cell.length_b   1.000
_cell.length_c   1.000
_cell.angle_alpha   90.00
_cell.angle_beta   90.00
_cell.angle_gamma   90.00
#
_symmetry.space_group_name_H-M   'P 1'
#
loop_
_entity.id
_entity.type
_entity.pdbx_description
1 polymer ?
#
loop_
_entity_poly.entity_id
_entity_poly.type
_entity_poly.pdbx_seq_one_letter_code
_entity_poly.pdbx_strand_id
1 'polypeptide(L)'
;MSGLLKSDFYKLSKMKSFPICLLIVVALTVGSVFIQDYSAQFLGEGIVYNGSNQLLSTFAGDCKIFIAIVVSIFAASEFGFGTIKNIASRGFSRISIYFSKLIVSCFIALMIQLVYSIAYTSTATILWGFGEVSASYWPETLKIVGLEFLLTFAYTAVFVMV
;
A
#
# COMPACT_ATOMS: atom_id res chain seq x y z
N MET A 1 25.13 7.52 1.66
CA MET A 1 23.73 7.05 1.73
C MET A 1 22.72 8.19 1.66
N SER A 2 22.87 9.28 2.40
CA SER A 2 21.91 10.39 2.39
C SER A 2 21.67 11.03 1.01
N GLY A 3 22.69 11.16 0.17
CA GLY A 3 22.53 11.70 -1.18
C GLY A 3 21.74 10.82 -2.14
N LEU A 4 21.88 9.49 -2.03
CA LEU A 4 21.10 8.52 -2.83
C LEU A 4 19.63 8.56 -2.44
N LEU A 5 19.33 8.49 -1.15
CA LEU A 5 17.96 8.56 -0.63
C LEU A 5 17.26 9.85 -1.09
N LYS A 6 17.93 11.01 -0.94
CA LYS A 6 17.36 12.30 -1.37
C LYS A 6 17.06 12.32 -2.87
N SER A 7 17.93 11.76 -3.68
CA SER A 7 17.75 11.62 -5.13
C SER A 7 16.54 10.73 -5.46
N ASP A 8 16.40 9.60 -4.76
CA ASP A 8 15.32 8.63 -5.00
C ASP A 8 13.95 9.18 -4.56
N PHE A 9 13.88 9.87 -3.42
CA PHE A 9 12.67 10.58 -3.01
C PHE A 9 12.29 11.72 -3.97
N TYR A 10 13.27 12.46 -4.47
CA TYR A 10 13.00 13.49 -5.47
C TYR A 10 12.45 12.90 -6.77
N LYS A 11 13.00 11.79 -7.23
CA LYS A 11 12.48 11.08 -8.40
C LYS A 11 11.04 10.63 -8.17
N LEU A 12 10.75 10.03 -7.01
CA LEU A 12 9.40 9.59 -6.65
C LEU A 12 8.39 10.74 -6.74
N SER A 13 8.72 11.91 -6.18
CA SER A 13 7.83 13.07 -6.21
C SER A 13 7.61 13.66 -7.61
N LYS A 14 8.54 13.43 -8.54
CA LYS A 14 8.44 13.86 -9.94
C LYS A 14 7.83 12.82 -10.88
N MET A 15 7.73 11.57 -10.45
CA MET A 15 7.09 10.50 -11.25
C MET A 15 5.59 10.71 -11.31
N LYS A 16 5.08 11.03 -12.50
CA LYS A 16 3.64 11.17 -12.76
C LYS A 16 2.87 9.86 -12.56
N SER A 17 3.54 8.72 -12.68
CA SER A 17 2.95 7.40 -12.49
C SER A 17 2.47 7.18 -11.06
N PHE A 18 3.15 7.72 -10.05
CA PHE A 18 2.81 7.50 -8.64
C PHE A 18 1.41 8.05 -8.27
N PRO A 19 1.09 9.35 -8.52
CA PRO A 19 -0.25 9.86 -8.22
C PRO A 19 -1.34 9.22 -9.08
N ILE A 20 -1.05 8.83 -10.32
CA ILE A 20 -2.00 8.11 -11.17
C ILE A 20 -2.32 6.73 -10.56
N CYS A 21 -1.32 5.99 -10.10
CA CYS A 21 -1.52 4.71 -9.41
C CYS A 21 -2.34 4.87 -8.13
N LEU A 22 -2.08 5.90 -7.32
CA LEU A 22 -2.87 6.19 -6.12
C LEU A 22 -4.34 6.47 -6.47
N LEU A 23 -4.60 7.24 -7.52
CA LEU A 23 -5.95 7.53 -7.98
C LEU A 23 -6.68 6.25 -8.43
N ILE A 24 -5.99 5.38 -9.18
CA ILE A 24 -6.54 4.08 -9.60
C ILE A 24 -6.86 3.21 -8.36
N VAL A 25 -5.96 3.16 -7.37
CA VAL A 25 -6.20 2.42 -6.12
C VAL A 25 -7.45 2.93 -5.42
N VAL A 26 -7.61 4.24 -5.27
CA VAL A 26 -8.82 4.83 -4.65
C VAL A 26 -10.08 4.49 -5.46
N ALA A 27 -10.04 4.62 -6.78
CA ALA A 27 -11.20 4.32 -7.63
C ALA A 27 -11.62 2.85 -7.53
N LEU A 28 -10.67 1.92 -7.56
CA LEU A 28 -10.94 0.49 -7.43
C LEU A 28 -11.42 0.13 -6.02
N THR A 29 -10.88 0.78 -4.98
CA THR A 29 -11.30 0.59 -3.59
C THR A 29 -12.76 1.02 -3.40
N VAL A 30 -13.11 2.20 -3.86
CA VAL A 30 -14.49 2.70 -3.80
C VAL A 30 -15.41 1.76 -4.58
N GLY A 31 -15.03 1.36 -5.80
CA GLY A 31 -15.78 0.43 -6.62
C GLY A 31 -16.02 -0.93 -5.94
N SER A 32 -15.01 -1.48 -5.25
CA SER A 32 -15.13 -2.76 -4.54
C SER A 32 -16.15 -2.70 -3.39
N VAL A 33 -16.21 -1.59 -2.65
CA VAL A 33 -17.20 -1.39 -1.57
C VAL A 33 -18.62 -1.35 -2.14
N PHE A 34 -18.84 -0.65 -3.26
CA PHE A 34 -20.16 -0.63 -3.93
C PHE A 34 -20.56 -2.02 -4.45
N ILE A 35 -19.63 -2.79 -5.00
CA ILE A 35 -19.89 -4.17 -5.44
C ILE A 35 -20.29 -5.05 -4.26
N GLN A 36 -19.62 -4.91 -3.11
CA GLN A 36 -19.96 -5.64 -1.89
C GLN A 36 -21.36 -5.28 -1.39
N ASP A 37 -21.71 -4.00 -1.37
CA ASP A 37 -23.05 -3.54 -1.00
C ASP A 37 -24.13 -4.13 -1.91
N TYR A 38 -23.91 -4.07 -3.22
CA TYR A 38 -24.84 -4.65 -4.20
C TYR A 38 -24.96 -6.16 -4.05
N SER A 39 -23.86 -6.88 -3.83
CA SER A 39 -23.87 -8.34 -3.66
C SER A 39 -24.61 -8.74 -2.38
N ALA A 40 -24.44 -7.99 -1.29
CA ALA A 40 -25.15 -8.24 -0.04
C ALA A 40 -26.67 -8.09 -0.17
N GLN A 41 -27.11 -7.07 -0.90
CA GLN A 41 -28.53 -6.85 -1.18
C GLN A 41 -29.13 -7.94 -2.07
N PHE A 42 -28.35 -8.43 -3.05
CA PHE A 42 -28.84 -9.44 -4.02
C PHE A 42 -28.88 -10.85 -3.44
N LEU A 43 -27.88 -11.23 -2.63
CA LEU A 43 -27.78 -12.58 -2.05
C LEU A 43 -28.63 -12.77 -0.80
N GLY A 44 -29.17 -11.68 -0.24
CA GLY A 44 -29.99 -11.74 0.97
C GLY A 44 -29.26 -12.29 2.20
N GLU A 45 -27.92 -12.30 2.14
CA GLU A 45 -27.09 -12.72 3.27
C GLU A 45 -27.20 -11.67 4.37
N GLY A 46 -27.62 -12.10 5.56
CA GLY A 46 -27.72 -11.26 6.75
C GLY A 46 -26.35 -10.87 7.32
N ILE A 47 -25.34 -10.67 6.47
CA ILE A 47 -24.02 -10.21 6.85
C ILE A 47 -24.12 -8.72 7.16
N VAL A 48 -24.00 -8.40 8.43
CA VAL A 48 -23.97 -7.00 8.89
C VAL A 48 -22.57 -6.45 8.58
N TYR A 49 -22.47 -5.70 7.49
CA TYR A 49 -21.27 -4.94 7.19
C TYR A 49 -21.23 -3.66 8.06
N ASN A 50 -20.15 -3.49 8.80
CA ASN A 50 -19.90 -2.29 9.60
C ASN A 50 -18.53 -1.74 9.26
N GLY A 51 -18.35 -0.43 9.28
CA GLY A 51 -17.07 0.22 8.99
C GLY A 51 -15.94 -0.27 9.90
N SER A 52 -16.24 -0.61 11.16
CA SER A 52 -15.26 -1.16 12.11
C SER A 52 -14.75 -2.55 11.70
N ASN A 53 -15.62 -3.46 11.27
CA ASN A 53 -15.22 -4.80 10.81
C ASN A 53 -14.44 -4.72 9.50
N GLN A 54 -14.83 -3.80 8.64
CA GLN A 54 -14.16 -3.58 7.36
C GLN A 54 -12.77 -2.96 7.52
N LEU A 55 -12.52 -2.16 8.54
CA LEU A 55 -11.19 -1.66 8.84
C LEU A 55 -10.20 -2.80 9.10
N LEU A 56 -10.59 -3.82 9.85
CA LEU A 56 -9.76 -4.99 10.10
C LEU A 56 -9.50 -5.81 8.84
N SER A 57 -10.54 -6.06 8.04
CA SER A 57 -10.41 -6.83 6.79
C SER A 57 -9.55 -6.12 5.74
N THR A 58 -9.58 -4.78 5.71
CA THR A 58 -8.81 -3.96 4.78
C THR A 58 -7.30 -4.16 4.95
N PHE A 59 -6.82 -4.28 6.18
CA PHE A 59 -5.41 -4.53 6.43
C PHE A 59 -5.00 -5.96 6.07
N ALA A 60 -5.89 -6.94 6.22
CA ALA A 60 -5.60 -8.35 5.91
C ALA A 60 -5.61 -8.69 4.41
N GLY A 61 -6.16 -7.83 3.55
CA GLY A 61 -6.60 -8.20 2.21
C GLY A 61 -5.82 -7.67 1.01
N ASP A 62 -6.56 -7.19 0.04
CA ASP A 62 -6.21 -7.03 -1.38
C ASP A 62 -5.18 -5.94 -1.71
N CYS A 63 -4.85 -5.07 -0.75
CA CYS A 63 -3.90 -3.97 -0.94
C CYS A 63 -2.50 -4.45 -1.40
N LYS A 64 -2.11 -5.66 -1.03
CA LYS A 64 -0.79 -6.24 -1.33
C LYS A 64 -0.52 -6.38 -2.83
N ILE A 65 -1.55 -6.65 -3.62
CA ILE A 65 -1.45 -6.75 -5.09
C ILE A 65 -1.08 -5.37 -5.68
N PHE A 66 -1.73 -4.31 -5.23
CA PHE A 66 -1.43 -2.96 -5.69
C PHE A 66 -0.02 -2.52 -5.28
N ILE A 67 0.40 -2.85 -4.06
CA ILE A 67 1.77 -2.60 -3.58
C ILE A 67 2.78 -3.32 -4.47
N ALA A 68 2.54 -4.61 -4.78
CA ALA A 68 3.41 -5.39 -5.65
C ALA A 68 3.57 -4.73 -7.03
N ILE A 69 2.47 -4.33 -7.66
CA ILE A 69 2.48 -3.70 -8.99
C ILE A 69 3.28 -2.39 -8.96
N VAL A 70 2.99 -1.50 -8.00
CA VAL A 70 3.62 -0.18 -7.95
C VAL A 70 5.10 -0.28 -7.60
N VAL A 71 5.48 -1.13 -6.65
CA VAL A 71 6.88 -1.35 -6.28
C VAL A 71 7.65 -1.97 -7.44
N SER A 72 7.07 -2.93 -8.16
CA SER A 72 7.69 -3.54 -9.35
C SER A 72 7.88 -2.53 -10.48
N ILE A 73 6.89 -1.66 -10.76
CA ILE A 73 7.03 -0.57 -11.74
C ILE A 73 8.14 0.39 -11.34
N PHE A 74 8.22 0.75 -10.06
CA PHE A 74 9.27 1.62 -9.54
C PHE A 74 10.65 0.99 -9.70
N ALA A 75 10.81 -0.27 -9.30
CA ALA A 75 12.06 -1.01 -9.46
C ALA A 75 12.45 -1.16 -10.93
N ALA A 76 11.52 -1.61 -11.80
CA ALA A 76 11.75 -1.81 -13.21
C ALA A 76 12.15 -0.52 -13.96
N SER A 77 11.55 0.61 -13.62
CA SER A 77 11.86 1.91 -14.25
C SER A 77 13.33 2.29 -14.08
N GLU A 78 13.94 1.92 -12.98
CA GLU A 78 15.34 2.25 -12.71
C GLU A 78 16.33 1.35 -13.44
N PHE A 79 15.97 0.08 -13.66
CA PHE A 79 16.74 -0.81 -14.51
C PHE A 79 16.70 -0.34 -15.97
N GLY A 80 15.53 0.04 -16.47
CA GLY A 80 15.33 0.48 -17.86
C GLY A 80 16.12 1.74 -18.22
N PHE A 81 16.27 2.69 -17.29
CA PHE A 81 17.03 3.92 -17.53
C PHE A 81 18.54 3.78 -17.31
N GLY A 82 19.06 2.58 -17.01
CA GLY A 82 20.48 2.36 -16.79
C GLY A 82 21.04 3.12 -15.56
N THR A 83 20.17 3.64 -14.72
CA THR A 83 20.52 4.45 -13.55
C THR A 83 21.41 3.68 -12.58
N ILE A 84 21.20 2.39 -12.43
CA ILE A 84 21.99 1.52 -11.54
C ILE A 84 23.45 1.43 -12.03
N LYS A 85 23.68 1.32 -13.35
CA LYS A 85 25.03 1.31 -13.92
C LYS A 85 25.76 2.63 -13.64
N ASN A 86 25.08 3.76 -13.78
CA ASN A 86 25.64 5.08 -13.50
C ASN A 86 25.93 5.32 -12.00
N ILE A 87 25.13 4.75 -11.10
CA ILE A 87 25.37 4.83 -9.66
C ILE A 87 26.53 3.91 -9.26
N ALA A 88 26.61 2.72 -9.83
CA ALA A 88 27.70 1.78 -9.58
C ALA A 88 29.05 2.32 -10.08
N SER A 89 29.08 3.03 -11.23
CA SER A 89 30.30 3.66 -11.75
C SER A 89 30.84 4.80 -10.87
N ARG A 90 29.99 5.39 -10.02
CA ARG A 90 30.38 6.41 -9.04
C ARG A 90 30.97 5.83 -7.73
N GLY A 91 31.22 4.52 -7.67
CA GLY A 91 31.87 3.85 -6.53
C GLY A 91 30.95 3.53 -5.35
N PHE A 92 29.61 3.61 -5.51
CA PHE A 92 28.70 3.17 -4.45
C PHE A 92 28.64 1.65 -4.37
N SER A 93 28.67 1.09 -3.15
CA SER A 93 28.53 -0.34 -2.94
C SER A 93 27.14 -0.85 -3.35
N ARG A 94 27.06 -2.06 -3.90
CA ARG A 94 25.79 -2.68 -4.32
C ARG A 94 24.79 -2.77 -3.15
N ILE A 95 25.29 -3.04 -1.94
CA ILE A 95 24.48 -3.09 -0.71
C ILE A 95 23.85 -1.73 -0.42
N SER A 96 24.60 -0.63 -0.54
CA SER A 96 24.10 0.72 -0.31
C SER A 96 23.00 1.11 -1.30
N ILE A 97 23.14 0.68 -2.56
CA ILE A 97 22.12 0.91 -3.60
C ILE A 97 20.84 0.14 -3.26
N TYR A 98 20.96 -1.14 -2.91
CA TYR A 98 19.82 -1.99 -2.53
C TYR A 98 19.04 -1.41 -1.34
N PHE A 99 19.75 -1.05 -0.25
CA PHE A 99 19.10 -0.47 0.93
C PHE A 99 18.40 0.86 0.63
N SER A 100 18.97 1.72 -0.22
CA SER A 100 18.29 2.95 -0.65
C SER A 100 16.97 2.65 -1.34
N LYS A 101 16.95 1.67 -2.27
CA LYS A 101 15.75 1.25 -2.99
C LYS A 101 14.71 0.62 -2.07
N LEU A 102 15.15 -0.22 -1.16
CA LEU A 102 14.27 -0.87 -0.20
C LEU A 102 13.56 0.16 0.69
N ILE A 103 14.27 1.16 1.20
CA ILE A 103 13.67 2.21 2.03
C ILE A 103 12.62 3.01 1.25
N VAL A 104 12.92 3.40 0.03
CA VAL A 104 11.95 4.16 -0.80
C VAL A 104 10.75 3.29 -1.18
N SER A 105 10.96 2.02 -1.51
CA SER A 105 9.87 1.08 -1.81
C SER A 105 8.99 0.81 -0.59
N CYS A 106 9.56 0.69 0.61
CA CYS A 106 8.81 0.61 1.85
C CYS A 106 7.96 1.86 2.09
N PHE A 107 8.50 3.04 1.80
CA PHE A 107 7.74 4.28 1.90
C PHE A 107 6.55 4.32 0.93
N ILE A 108 6.76 3.90 -0.33
CA ILE A 108 5.70 3.76 -1.33
C ILE A 108 4.61 2.81 -0.83
N ALA A 109 5.00 1.64 -0.33
CA ALA A 109 4.07 0.63 0.18
C ALA A 109 3.23 1.17 1.35
N LEU A 110 3.86 1.89 2.30
CA LEU A 110 3.16 2.53 3.41
C LEU A 110 2.15 3.58 2.94
N MET A 111 2.51 4.41 1.97
CA MET A 111 1.60 5.43 1.42
C MET A 111 0.40 4.78 0.74
N ILE A 112 0.60 3.73 -0.05
CA ILE A 112 -0.49 2.98 -0.69
C ILE A 112 -1.40 2.34 0.37
N GLN A 113 -0.83 1.69 1.39
CA GLN A 113 -1.57 1.06 2.48
C GLN A 113 -2.44 2.07 3.23
N LEU A 114 -1.90 3.25 3.56
CA LEU A 114 -2.63 4.31 4.25
C LEU A 114 -3.77 4.86 3.38
N VAL A 115 -3.50 5.18 2.12
CA VAL A 115 -4.53 5.71 1.21
C VAL A 115 -5.64 4.69 0.99
N TYR A 116 -5.29 3.41 0.80
CA TYR A 116 -6.24 2.32 0.64
C TYR A 116 -7.13 2.18 1.88
N SER A 117 -6.56 2.10 3.08
CA SER A 117 -7.33 1.92 4.32
C SER A 117 -8.23 3.11 4.63
N ILE A 118 -7.78 4.35 4.39
CA ILE A 118 -8.60 5.54 4.57
C ILE A 118 -9.77 5.55 3.57
N ALA A 119 -9.50 5.29 2.28
CA ALA A 119 -10.54 5.28 1.25
C ALA A 119 -11.59 4.20 1.51
N TYR A 120 -11.16 3.00 1.85
CA TYR A 120 -12.05 1.87 2.13
C TYR A 120 -12.92 2.14 3.37
N THR A 121 -12.30 2.49 4.50
CA THR A 121 -13.01 2.73 5.75
C THR A 121 -13.98 3.91 5.66
N SER A 122 -13.58 5.00 4.99
CA SER A 122 -14.46 6.16 4.81
C SER A 122 -15.69 5.81 3.96
N THR A 123 -15.51 5.07 2.86
CA THR A 123 -16.62 4.65 2.00
C THR A 123 -17.55 3.67 2.73
N ALA A 124 -16.99 2.68 3.42
CA ALA A 124 -17.76 1.71 4.20
C ALA A 124 -18.56 2.38 5.33
N THR A 125 -17.95 3.36 6.01
CA THR A 125 -18.62 4.10 7.09
C THR A 125 -19.78 4.97 6.58
N ILE A 126 -19.64 5.53 5.37
CA ILE A 126 -20.70 6.33 4.74
C ILE A 126 -21.91 5.44 4.35
N LEU A 127 -21.66 4.22 3.87
CA LEU A 127 -22.72 3.32 3.40
C LEU A 127 -23.40 2.55 4.55
N TRP A 128 -22.63 2.02 5.50
CA TRP A 128 -23.12 1.08 6.51
C TRP A 128 -23.04 1.60 7.96
N GLY A 129 -22.47 2.79 8.16
CA GLY A 129 -22.14 3.30 9.49
C GLY A 129 -20.90 2.66 10.09
N PHE A 130 -20.37 3.26 11.15
CA PHE A 130 -19.14 2.74 11.79
C PHE A 130 -19.42 1.49 12.64
N GLY A 131 -20.63 1.37 13.18
CA GLY A 131 -21.04 0.29 14.09
C GLY A 131 -20.60 0.50 15.54
N GLU A 132 -21.09 -0.36 16.43
CA GLU A 132 -20.69 -0.32 17.85
C GLU A 132 -19.30 -0.91 18.04
N VAL A 133 -18.46 -0.21 18.79
CA VAL A 133 -17.06 -0.57 19.03
C VAL A 133 -16.91 -1.03 20.48
N SER A 134 -16.49 -2.27 20.69
CA SER A 134 -16.19 -2.79 22.03
C SER A 134 -14.89 -2.17 22.58
N ALA A 135 -14.72 -2.17 23.91
CA ALA A 135 -13.51 -1.63 24.54
C ALA A 135 -12.22 -2.35 24.11
N SER A 136 -12.31 -3.64 23.72
CA SER A 136 -11.18 -4.44 23.24
C SER A 136 -10.81 -4.18 21.77
N TYR A 137 -11.67 -3.50 21.00
CA TYR A 137 -11.47 -3.28 19.57
C TYR A 137 -10.17 -2.56 19.24
N TRP A 138 -9.88 -1.45 19.90
CA TRP A 138 -8.70 -0.64 19.62
C TRP A 138 -7.37 -1.36 19.85
N PRO A 139 -7.14 -2.06 20.98
CA PRO A 139 -5.89 -2.79 21.19
C PRO A 139 -5.72 -3.97 20.22
N GLU A 140 -6.80 -4.63 19.80
CA GLU A 140 -6.75 -5.69 18.80
C GLU A 140 -6.43 -5.13 17.42
N THR A 141 -7.08 -4.05 17.02
CA THR A 141 -6.82 -3.35 15.76
C THR A 141 -5.36 -2.91 15.67
N LEU A 142 -4.79 -2.32 16.72
CA LEU A 142 -3.39 -1.92 16.73
C LEU A 142 -2.42 -3.09 16.55
N LYS A 143 -2.71 -4.25 17.14
CA LYS A 143 -1.89 -5.47 16.95
C LYS A 143 -1.95 -5.94 15.49
N ILE A 144 -3.14 -6.00 14.89
CA ILE A 144 -3.34 -6.42 13.51
C ILE A 144 -2.64 -5.45 12.55
N VAL A 145 -2.83 -4.16 12.74
CA VAL A 145 -2.17 -3.12 11.93
C VAL A 145 -0.65 -3.22 12.02
N GLY A 146 -0.10 -3.40 13.22
CA GLY A 146 1.35 -3.57 13.42
C GLY A 146 1.89 -4.81 12.71
N LEU A 147 1.18 -5.93 12.79
CA LEU A 147 1.56 -7.18 12.12
C LEU A 147 1.49 -7.04 10.60
N GLU A 148 0.48 -6.37 10.08
CA GLU A 148 0.32 -6.10 8.65
C GLU A 148 1.40 -5.16 8.10
N PHE A 149 1.86 -4.18 8.86
CA PHE A 149 3.01 -3.38 8.47
C PHE A 149 4.28 -4.22 8.35
N LEU A 150 4.54 -5.13 9.29
CA LEU A 150 5.68 -6.05 9.20
C LEU A 150 5.59 -6.95 7.96
N LEU A 151 4.41 -7.50 7.67
CA LEU A 151 4.18 -8.30 6.47
C LEU A 151 4.41 -7.48 5.20
N THR A 152 3.90 -6.26 5.15
CA THR A 152 4.08 -5.35 4.01
C THR A 152 5.56 -5.05 3.76
N PHE A 153 6.36 -4.85 4.80
CA PHE A 153 7.81 -4.69 4.67
C PHE A 153 8.49 -5.95 4.15
N ALA A 154 8.09 -7.13 4.62
CA ALA A 154 8.64 -8.39 4.15
C ALA A 154 8.33 -8.61 2.65
N TYR A 155 7.08 -8.40 2.23
CA TYR A 155 6.69 -8.46 0.81
C TYR A 155 7.46 -7.45 -0.05
N THR A 156 7.57 -6.21 0.41
CA THR A 156 8.30 -5.17 -0.32
C THR A 156 9.77 -5.54 -0.51
N ALA A 157 10.40 -6.13 0.50
CA ALA A 157 11.78 -6.59 0.41
C ALA A 157 11.95 -7.67 -0.67
N VAL A 158 11.00 -8.61 -0.77
CA VAL A 158 10.99 -9.64 -1.82
C VAL A 158 10.81 -9.01 -3.21
N PHE A 159 9.84 -8.09 -3.38
CA PHE A 159 9.59 -7.45 -4.68
C PHE A 159 10.74 -6.57 -5.17
N VAL A 160 11.55 -6.03 -4.29
CA VAL A 160 12.75 -5.26 -4.67
C VAL A 160 13.91 -6.18 -5.06
N MET A 161 13.91 -7.45 -4.61
CA MET A 161 14.95 -8.43 -4.96
C MET A 161 14.73 -9.10 -6.33
N VAL A 162 13.48 -9.20 -6.78
CA VAL A 162 13.10 -9.84 -8.05
C VAL A 162 13.26 -8.88 -9.21
#